data_f496e782b03995bd5c8fe84c18cf85af
#
_entry.id   f496e782b03995bd5c8fe84c18cf85af
#
_cell.length_a   1.000
_cell.length_b   1.000
_cell.length_c   1.000
_cell.angle_alpha   90.00
_cell.angle_beta   90.00
_cell.angle_gamma   90.00
#
_symmetry.space_group_name_H-M   'P 1'
#
loop_
_entity.id
_entity.type
_entity.pdbx_description
1 polymer ?
#
loop_
_entity_poly.entity_id
_entity_poly.type
_entity_poly.pdbx_seq_one_letter_code
_entity_poly.pdbx_strand_id
1 'polypeptide(L)'
;IHRLNDRNYHCPRVKGDKCPVCDTYYNMWKEINAIGKETPKGKELQDIARQIKSRKRFYLNVVDRRDESVKILSVGQKLFGKVLDCFFDEDFGDITDLGEGWDFKIVKDTQGQWPNYDKSAPKPKQSPAGSDKECAVWMDELHDIHGLVKVATYDDLKALMMELEAVHTDTHPDIIAAQEASTAGDASNTDEDYMSHLKDLKVD
;
A
#
# COMPACT_ATOMS: atom_id res chain seq x y z
N ILE A 1 2.65 0.68 -3.47
CA ILE A 1 3.89 0.04 -3.92
C ILE A 1 3.59 -1.26 -4.67
N HIS A 2 4.40 -1.60 -5.68
CA HIS A 2 4.47 -2.93 -6.30
C HIS A 2 5.65 -3.69 -5.70
N ARG A 3 5.51 -5.00 -5.52
CA ARG A 3 6.62 -5.88 -5.15
C ARG A 3 6.98 -6.72 -6.38
N LEU A 4 8.14 -6.46 -6.95
CA LEU A 4 8.66 -7.11 -8.14
C LEU A 4 10.10 -7.58 -7.83
N ASN A 5 10.45 -8.83 -8.14
CA ASN A 5 11.76 -9.43 -7.81
C ASN A 5 12.20 -9.16 -6.36
N ASP A 6 11.30 -9.39 -5.40
CA ASP A 6 11.52 -9.15 -3.96
C ASP A 6 11.89 -7.71 -3.58
N ARG A 7 11.79 -6.77 -4.51
CA ARG A 7 11.99 -5.34 -4.28
C ARG A 7 10.67 -4.59 -4.32
N ASN A 8 10.61 -3.50 -3.58
CA ASN A 8 9.45 -2.62 -3.52
C ASN A 8 9.68 -1.40 -4.43
N TYR A 9 8.72 -1.12 -5.30
CA TYR A 9 8.72 0.02 -6.21
C TYR A 9 7.50 0.89 -5.94
N HIS A 10 7.70 2.18 -5.75
CA HIS A 10 6.58 3.11 -5.58
C HIS A 10 5.90 3.33 -6.93
N CYS A 11 4.58 3.13 -6.94
CA CYS A 11 3.77 3.21 -8.15
C CYS A 11 3.70 4.66 -8.66
N PRO A 12 3.94 4.93 -9.96
CA PRO A 12 3.79 6.26 -10.55
C PRO A 12 2.40 6.87 -10.37
N ARG A 13 1.36 6.07 -10.25
CA ARG A 13 -0.03 6.55 -10.02
C ARG A 13 -0.20 7.38 -8.75
N VAL A 14 0.71 7.29 -7.79
CA VAL A 14 0.70 8.17 -6.61
C VAL A 14 0.91 9.64 -6.98
N LYS A 15 1.54 9.91 -8.12
CA LYS A 15 1.72 11.25 -8.70
C LYS A 15 0.74 11.57 -9.83
N GLY A 16 -0.20 10.68 -10.12
CA GLY A 16 -1.12 10.80 -11.26
C GLY A 16 -0.57 10.25 -12.58
N ASP A 17 0.66 9.70 -12.59
CA ASP A 17 1.28 9.18 -13.80
C ASP A 17 0.81 7.77 -14.15
N LYS A 18 0.94 7.37 -15.42
CA LYS A 18 0.65 6.01 -15.88
C LYS A 18 1.62 5.01 -15.24
N CYS A 19 1.15 3.78 -15.01
CA CYS A 19 1.95 2.70 -14.44
C CYS A 19 1.74 1.41 -15.23
N PRO A 20 2.78 0.86 -15.89
CA PRO A 20 2.63 -0.33 -16.73
C PRO A 20 2.21 -1.56 -15.91
N VAL A 21 2.68 -1.70 -14.68
CA VAL A 21 2.30 -2.81 -13.79
C VAL A 21 0.81 -2.77 -13.42
N CYS A 22 0.28 -1.56 -13.14
CA CYS A 22 -1.15 -1.40 -12.90
C CYS A 22 -1.97 -1.70 -14.17
N ASP A 23 -1.51 -1.26 -15.32
CA ASP A 23 -2.21 -1.45 -16.59
C ASP A 23 -2.28 -2.96 -16.92
N THR A 24 -1.18 -3.69 -16.75
CA THR A 24 -1.14 -5.15 -16.86
C THR A 24 -2.10 -5.83 -15.87
N TYR A 25 -2.10 -5.38 -14.61
CA TYR A 25 -3.04 -5.89 -13.60
C TYR A 25 -4.50 -5.73 -14.02
N TYR A 26 -4.90 -4.55 -14.51
CA TYR A 26 -6.28 -4.32 -14.96
C TYR A 26 -6.64 -5.10 -16.21
N ASN A 27 -5.71 -5.24 -17.16
CA ASN A 27 -5.93 -6.05 -18.36
C ASN A 27 -6.10 -7.54 -18.00
N MET A 28 -5.31 -8.08 -17.10
CA MET A 28 -5.51 -9.44 -16.58
C MET A 28 -6.90 -9.61 -15.96
N TRP A 29 -7.38 -8.64 -15.18
CA TRP A 29 -8.73 -8.72 -14.61
C TRP A 29 -9.84 -8.62 -15.65
N LYS A 30 -9.67 -7.85 -16.73
CA LYS A 30 -10.61 -7.86 -17.86
C LYS A 30 -10.68 -9.26 -18.51
N GLU A 31 -9.53 -9.88 -18.74
CA GLU A 31 -9.45 -11.24 -19.28
C GLU A 31 -10.08 -12.26 -18.30
N ILE A 32 -9.74 -12.25 -17.04
CA ILE A 32 -10.32 -13.12 -16.01
C ILE A 32 -11.85 -13.04 -16.00
N ASN A 33 -12.40 -11.82 -16.10
CA ASN A 33 -13.85 -11.64 -16.14
C ASN A 33 -14.48 -12.18 -17.43
N ALA A 34 -13.77 -12.13 -18.56
CA ALA A 34 -14.24 -12.67 -19.84
C ALA A 34 -14.23 -14.20 -19.89
N ILE A 35 -13.18 -14.83 -19.38
CA ILE A 35 -13.02 -16.31 -19.40
C ILE A 35 -13.68 -17.01 -18.22
N GLY A 36 -13.99 -16.28 -17.14
CA GLY A 36 -14.57 -16.79 -15.90
C GLY A 36 -13.52 -17.08 -14.83
N LYS A 37 -13.78 -16.60 -13.60
CA LYS A 37 -12.87 -16.68 -12.43
C LYS A 37 -12.58 -18.11 -11.98
N GLU A 38 -13.53 -19.02 -12.18
CA GLU A 38 -13.45 -20.41 -11.72
C GLU A 38 -12.79 -21.35 -12.74
N THR A 39 -12.56 -20.90 -13.97
CA THR A 39 -11.85 -21.69 -14.98
C THR A 39 -10.39 -21.91 -14.55
N PRO A 40 -9.73 -23.00 -14.98
CA PRO A 40 -8.31 -23.23 -14.67
C PRO A 40 -7.43 -22.05 -15.07
N LYS A 41 -7.59 -21.51 -16.28
CA LYS A 41 -6.86 -20.32 -16.76
C LYS A 41 -7.21 -19.06 -15.95
N GLY A 42 -8.48 -18.88 -15.57
CA GLY A 42 -8.91 -17.76 -14.73
C GLY A 42 -8.27 -17.77 -13.34
N LYS A 43 -8.10 -18.94 -12.74
CA LYS A 43 -7.41 -19.10 -11.45
C LYS A 43 -5.92 -18.80 -11.56
N GLU A 44 -5.26 -19.30 -12.58
CA GLU A 44 -3.85 -19.01 -12.87
C GLU A 44 -3.60 -17.50 -13.03
N LEU A 45 -4.39 -16.84 -13.88
CA LEU A 45 -4.28 -15.38 -14.06
C LEU A 45 -4.57 -14.59 -12.77
N GLN A 46 -5.51 -15.07 -11.92
CA GLN A 46 -5.73 -14.44 -10.61
C GLN A 46 -4.50 -14.52 -9.72
N ASP A 47 -3.79 -15.64 -9.72
CA ASP A 47 -2.59 -15.81 -8.88
C ASP A 47 -1.47 -14.90 -9.36
N ILE A 48 -1.26 -14.76 -10.67
CA ILE A 48 -0.31 -13.81 -11.25
C ILE A 48 -0.72 -12.37 -10.91
N ALA A 49 -1.98 -12.01 -11.14
CA ALA A 49 -2.49 -10.68 -10.84
C ALA A 49 -2.32 -10.30 -9.35
N ARG A 50 -2.53 -11.24 -8.41
CA ARG A 50 -2.29 -11.01 -6.98
C ARG A 50 -0.83 -10.69 -6.66
N GLN A 51 0.13 -11.25 -7.39
CA GLN A 51 1.55 -11.01 -7.17
C GLN A 51 1.95 -9.59 -7.55
N ILE A 52 1.44 -9.08 -8.69
CA ILE A 52 1.78 -7.74 -9.21
C ILE A 52 0.89 -6.62 -8.65
N LYS A 53 -0.20 -6.98 -7.94
CA LYS A 53 -1.15 -6.01 -7.39
C LYS A 53 -0.43 -4.96 -6.55
N SER A 54 -0.75 -3.68 -6.80
CA SER A 54 -0.26 -2.60 -5.95
C SER A 54 -0.81 -2.69 -4.53
N ARG A 55 0.02 -2.39 -3.53
CA ARG A 55 -0.36 -2.37 -2.11
C ARG A 55 -0.22 -0.96 -1.57
N LYS A 56 -1.23 -0.46 -0.89
CA LYS A 56 -1.15 0.83 -0.20
C LYS A 56 -0.21 0.73 1.00
N ARG A 57 0.67 1.72 1.14
CA ARG A 57 1.53 1.91 2.30
C ARG A 57 1.40 3.34 2.78
N PHE A 58 1.38 3.50 4.06
CA PHE A 58 1.31 4.78 4.76
C PHE A 58 2.58 4.94 5.58
N TYR A 59 3.14 6.13 5.57
CA TYR A 59 4.37 6.47 6.28
C TYR A 59 4.06 7.57 7.28
N LEU A 60 4.51 7.37 8.51
CA LEU A 60 4.28 8.27 9.63
C LEU A 60 5.59 8.50 10.35
N ASN A 61 5.84 9.73 10.80
CA ASN A 61 6.82 9.96 11.85
C ASN A 61 6.20 9.53 13.18
N VAL A 62 6.93 8.77 13.95
CA VAL A 62 6.50 8.29 15.27
C VAL A 62 7.65 8.36 16.27
N VAL A 63 7.36 8.60 17.52
CA VAL A 63 8.32 8.41 18.61
C VAL A 63 8.19 6.97 19.11
N ASP A 64 9.26 6.20 19.03
CA ASP A 64 9.29 4.83 19.56
C ASP A 64 9.56 4.88 21.07
N ARG A 65 8.55 4.56 21.90
CA ARG A 65 8.64 4.59 23.37
C ARG A 65 9.71 3.66 23.97
N ARG A 66 10.35 2.81 23.19
CA ARG A 66 11.39 1.90 23.68
C ARG A 66 12.75 2.59 23.81
N ASP A 67 13.02 3.53 22.94
CA ASP A 67 14.30 4.24 22.85
C ASP A 67 14.14 5.75 22.67
N GLU A 68 12.90 6.25 22.74
CA GLU A 68 12.52 7.67 22.69
C GLU A 68 13.06 8.40 21.44
N SER A 69 13.22 7.65 20.33
CA SER A 69 13.73 8.20 19.08
C SER A 69 12.62 8.37 18.04
N VAL A 70 12.77 9.37 17.18
CA VAL A 70 11.92 9.60 16.03
C VAL A 70 12.23 8.57 14.95
N LYS A 71 11.22 7.86 14.48
CA LYS A 71 11.33 6.82 13.44
C LYS A 71 10.25 6.96 12.39
N ILE A 72 10.54 6.43 11.21
CA ILE A 72 9.51 6.28 10.18
C ILE A 72 8.83 4.93 10.34
N LEU A 73 7.54 4.97 10.60
CA LEU A 73 6.67 3.81 10.64
C LEU A 73 6.01 3.62 9.27
N SER A 74 6.27 2.46 8.63
CA SER A 74 5.59 2.06 7.39
C SER A 74 4.53 1.01 7.68
N VAL A 75 3.26 1.34 7.43
CA VAL A 75 2.11 0.48 7.73
C VAL A 75 1.27 0.18 6.50
N GLY A 76 0.57 -0.95 6.53
CA GLY A 76 -0.45 -1.30 5.53
C GLY A 76 -1.80 -0.68 5.87
N GLN A 77 -2.75 -0.80 4.94
CA GLN A 77 -4.07 -0.19 5.04
C GLN A 77 -4.83 -0.60 6.31
N LYS A 78 -4.81 -1.88 6.72
CA LYS A 78 -5.53 -2.36 7.91
C LYS A 78 -5.06 -1.69 9.21
N LEU A 79 -3.74 -1.59 9.41
CA LEU A 79 -3.20 -0.97 10.61
C LEU A 79 -3.39 0.54 10.59
N PHE A 80 -3.22 1.17 9.43
CA PHE A 80 -3.48 2.60 9.28
C PHE A 80 -4.97 2.93 9.51
N GLY A 81 -5.89 2.09 9.00
CA GLY A 81 -7.32 2.23 9.28
C GLY A 81 -7.62 2.29 10.78
N LYS A 82 -7.05 1.37 11.58
CA LYS A 82 -7.21 1.39 13.04
C LYS A 82 -6.71 2.69 13.72
N VAL A 83 -5.65 3.28 13.19
CA VAL A 83 -5.16 4.59 13.68
C VAL A 83 -6.15 5.70 13.32
N LEU A 84 -6.67 5.68 12.09
CA LEU A 84 -7.68 6.64 11.64
C LEU A 84 -9.02 6.48 12.39
N ASP A 85 -9.44 5.23 12.64
CA ASP A 85 -10.66 4.97 13.40
C ASP A 85 -10.60 5.64 14.78
N CYS A 86 -9.44 5.54 15.46
CA CYS A 86 -9.24 6.23 16.74
C CYS A 86 -9.15 7.77 16.58
N PHE A 87 -8.55 8.26 15.49
CA PHE A 87 -8.43 9.70 15.25
C PHE A 87 -9.78 10.39 15.00
N PHE A 88 -10.72 9.66 14.38
CA PHE A 88 -12.07 10.15 14.11
C PHE A 88 -13.10 9.80 15.19
N ASP A 89 -12.71 9.02 16.20
CA ASP A 89 -13.57 8.64 17.31
C ASP A 89 -13.62 9.78 18.34
N GLU A 90 -14.82 10.24 18.64
CA GLU A 90 -15.05 11.37 19.57
C GLU A 90 -14.53 11.08 20.99
N ASP A 91 -14.46 9.81 21.39
CA ASP A 91 -13.96 9.40 22.71
C ASP A 91 -12.43 9.57 22.86
N PHE A 92 -11.69 9.53 21.75
CA PHE A 92 -10.22 9.68 21.75
C PHE A 92 -9.78 11.11 21.43
N GLY A 93 -10.51 11.82 20.57
CA GLY A 93 -10.10 13.12 20.06
C GLY A 93 -8.82 13.02 19.21
N ASP A 94 -7.99 14.07 19.23
CA ASP A 94 -6.73 14.04 18.48
C ASP A 94 -5.68 13.17 19.20
N ILE A 95 -5.58 11.92 18.76
CA ILE A 95 -4.60 10.95 19.30
C ILE A 95 -3.15 11.36 19.06
N THR A 96 -2.90 12.34 18.17
CA THR A 96 -1.55 12.84 17.83
C THR A 96 -1.15 14.08 18.63
N ASP A 97 -2.03 14.59 19.48
CA ASP A 97 -1.72 15.74 20.35
C ASP A 97 -0.53 15.43 21.25
N LEU A 98 0.39 16.39 21.40
CA LEU A 98 1.61 16.20 22.15
C LEU A 98 1.38 16.15 23.67
N GLY A 99 0.35 16.82 24.18
CA GLY A 99 0.01 16.90 25.60
C GLY A 99 -1.06 15.90 26.03
N GLU A 100 -2.12 15.80 25.23
CA GLU A 100 -3.33 15.03 25.54
C GLU A 100 -3.57 13.86 24.58
N GLY A 101 -2.58 13.49 23.76
CA GLY A 101 -2.66 12.41 22.82
C GLY A 101 -2.62 11.02 23.46
N TRP A 102 -2.53 10.01 22.62
CA TRP A 102 -2.59 8.61 23.02
C TRP A 102 -1.44 7.81 22.42
N ASP A 103 -0.78 7.01 23.24
CA ASP A 103 0.14 6.01 22.74
C ASP A 103 -0.63 4.91 22.00
N PHE A 104 -0.19 4.58 20.79
CA PHE A 104 -0.76 3.47 20.02
C PHE A 104 0.12 2.22 20.13
N LYS A 105 -0.41 1.14 20.71
CA LYS A 105 0.30 -0.13 20.86
C LYS A 105 0.15 -0.97 19.59
N ILE A 106 1.25 -1.21 18.89
CA ILE A 106 1.29 -2.10 17.74
C ILE A 106 1.64 -3.51 18.20
N VAL A 107 0.73 -4.47 17.94
CA VAL A 107 0.92 -5.89 18.25
C VAL A 107 0.95 -6.68 16.95
N LYS A 108 2.11 -7.27 16.64
CA LYS A 108 2.27 -8.17 15.51
C LYS A 108 2.09 -9.61 15.98
N ASP A 109 1.01 -10.25 15.55
CA ASP A 109 0.78 -11.68 15.75
C ASP A 109 1.27 -12.45 14.52
N THR A 110 2.09 -13.48 14.72
CA THR A 110 2.71 -14.31 13.69
C THR A 110 2.26 -15.77 13.75
N GLN A 111 1.20 -16.07 14.50
CA GLN A 111 0.70 -17.46 14.63
C GLN A 111 0.04 -17.99 13.34
N GLY A 112 -0.28 -17.14 12.38
CA GLY A 112 -0.82 -17.50 11.08
C GLY A 112 0.20 -17.42 9.96
N GLN A 113 -0.22 -17.79 8.74
CA GLN A 113 0.60 -17.67 7.52
C GLN A 113 1.00 -16.21 7.23
N TRP A 114 0.19 -15.24 7.68
CA TRP A 114 0.41 -13.82 7.45
C TRP A 114 0.40 -13.04 8.76
N PRO A 115 1.26 -12.01 8.90
CA PRO A 115 1.25 -11.15 10.08
C PRO A 115 -0.13 -10.51 10.29
N ASN A 116 -0.65 -10.63 11.51
CA ASN A 116 -1.90 -10.02 11.94
C ASN A 116 -1.62 -8.90 12.94
N TYR A 117 -2.36 -7.80 12.83
CA TYR A 117 -2.25 -6.62 13.68
C TYR A 117 -3.58 -6.30 14.41
N ASP A 118 -4.52 -7.24 14.45
CA ASP A 118 -5.87 -7.04 14.99
C ASP A 118 -5.88 -6.64 16.47
N LYS A 119 -4.87 -7.08 17.23
CA LYS A 119 -4.69 -6.73 18.65
C LYS A 119 -4.04 -5.35 18.86
N SER A 120 -3.73 -4.61 17.80
CA SER A 120 -3.19 -3.25 17.90
C SER A 120 -4.30 -2.28 18.24
N ALA A 121 -4.04 -1.40 19.23
CA ALA A 121 -5.03 -0.45 19.75
C ALA A 121 -4.33 0.71 20.48
N PRO A 122 -5.00 1.85 20.70
CA PRO A 122 -4.52 2.87 21.63
C PRO A 122 -4.41 2.31 23.04
N LYS A 123 -3.51 2.84 23.85
CA LYS A 123 -3.44 2.50 25.26
C LYS A 123 -4.70 3.03 25.99
N PRO A 124 -5.08 2.45 27.13
CA PRO A 124 -6.33 2.81 27.81
C PRO A 124 -6.31 4.17 28.51
N LYS A 125 -5.22 4.90 28.45
CA LYS A 125 -5.06 6.22 29.06
C LYS A 125 -4.31 7.14 28.13
N GLN A 126 -4.72 8.40 28.11
CA GLN A 126 -3.94 9.49 27.53
C GLN A 126 -2.56 9.54 28.16
N SER A 127 -1.57 9.88 27.37
CA SER A 127 -0.21 10.11 27.84
C SER A 127 0.44 11.19 26.99
N PRO A 128 1.10 12.19 27.58
CA PRO A 128 1.83 13.18 26.79
C PRO A 128 2.93 12.48 25.99
N ALA A 129 3.24 13.02 24.84
CA ALA A 129 4.33 12.53 24.00
C ALA A 129 5.65 12.56 24.78
N GLY A 130 5.93 13.66 25.49
CA GLY A 130 7.08 13.87 26.35
C GLY A 130 6.98 15.22 27.05
N SER A 131 8.08 15.67 27.66
CA SER A 131 8.21 17.04 28.13
C SER A 131 8.33 18.01 26.94
N ASP A 132 8.07 19.30 27.17
CA ASP A 132 8.17 20.33 26.11
C ASP A 132 9.56 20.35 25.45
N LYS A 133 10.62 20.06 26.22
CA LYS A 133 11.99 19.99 25.68
C LYS A 133 12.19 18.79 24.77
N GLU A 134 11.69 17.62 25.16
CA GLU A 134 11.77 16.40 24.34
C GLU A 134 10.94 16.56 23.08
N CYS A 135 9.72 17.09 23.19
CA CYS A 135 8.87 17.37 22.04
C CYS A 135 9.54 18.33 21.05
N ALA A 136 10.20 19.39 21.53
CA ALA A 136 10.94 20.32 20.68
C ALA A 136 12.08 19.61 19.91
N VAL A 137 12.85 18.74 20.58
CA VAL A 137 13.92 17.95 19.94
C VAL A 137 13.33 17.02 18.87
N TRP A 138 12.27 16.28 19.19
CA TRP A 138 11.65 15.37 18.23
C TRP A 138 11.05 16.08 17.02
N MET A 139 10.51 17.28 17.20
CA MET A 139 9.99 18.08 16.09
C MET A 139 11.11 18.51 15.13
N ASP A 140 12.32 18.79 15.63
CA ASP A 140 13.49 19.10 14.81
C ASP A 140 14.07 17.84 14.12
N GLU A 141 13.85 16.65 14.71
CA GLU A 141 14.33 15.36 14.20
C GLU A 141 13.34 14.67 13.22
N LEU A 142 12.21 15.31 12.91
CA LEU A 142 11.24 14.71 11.98
C LEU A 142 11.88 14.41 10.63
N HIS A 143 11.66 13.20 10.14
CA HIS A 143 12.15 12.78 8.83
C HIS A 143 11.29 13.37 7.71
N ASP A 144 11.92 13.77 6.61
CA ASP A 144 11.22 14.15 5.38
C ASP A 144 10.64 12.90 4.70
N ILE A 145 9.37 12.61 5.01
CA ILE A 145 8.63 11.47 4.45
C ILE A 145 8.48 11.61 2.93
N HIS A 146 8.35 12.83 2.40
CA HIS A 146 8.19 13.05 0.95
C HIS A 146 9.47 12.74 0.19
N GLY A 147 10.63 13.09 0.74
CA GLY A 147 11.94 12.81 0.16
C GLY A 147 12.31 11.32 0.14
N LEU A 148 11.71 10.51 1.04
CA LEU A 148 11.97 9.07 1.09
C LEU A 148 11.37 8.27 -0.07
N VAL A 149 10.28 8.76 -0.64
CA VAL A 149 9.51 8.04 -1.64
C VAL A 149 10.04 8.34 -3.03
N LYS A 150 11.02 7.56 -3.48
CA LYS A 150 11.42 7.57 -4.90
C LYS A 150 10.37 6.80 -5.69
N VAL A 151 9.60 7.55 -6.48
CA VAL A 151 8.61 6.96 -7.39
C VAL A 151 9.37 6.45 -8.62
N ALA A 152 9.16 5.19 -8.98
CA ALA A 152 9.72 4.61 -10.19
C ALA A 152 9.11 5.27 -11.44
N THR A 153 9.89 5.42 -12.49
CA THR A 153 9.36 5.91 -13.76
C THR A 153 8.57 4.81 -14.50
N TYR A 154 7.77 5.21 -15.47
CA TYR A 154 7.06 4.27 -16.34
C TYR A 154 8.04 3.33 -17.05
N ASP A 155 9.12 3.89 -17.58
CA ASP A 155 10.11 3.15 -18.37
C ASP A 155 10.91 2.17 -17.51
N ASP A 156 11.30 2.56 -16.28
CA ASP A 156 11.96 1.67 -15.33
C ASP A 156 11.10 0.44 -15.01
N LEU A 157 9.81 0.66 -14.75
CA LEU A 157 8.89 -0.43 -14.45
C LEU A 157 8.59 -1.29 -15.68
N LYS A 158 8.52 -0.69 -16.86
CA LYS A 158 8.34 -1.42 -18.11
C LYS A 158 9.53 -2.32 -18.42
N ALA A 159 10.76 -1.79 -18.30
CA ALA A 159 11.98 -2.58 -18.48
C ALA A 159 12.04 -3.75 -17.49
N LEU A 160 11.73 -3.50 -16.22
CA LEU A 160 11.69 -4.54 -15.19
C LEU A 160 10.65 -5.63 -15.50
N MET A 161 9.48 -5.26 -16.01
CA MET A 161 8.47 -6.24 -16.41
C MET A 161 8.94 -7.10 -17.58
N MET A 162 9.59 -6.50 -18.58
CA MET A 162 10.17 -7.24 -19.71
C MET A 162 11.24 -8.24 -19.27
N GLU A 163 12.09 -7.86 -18.29
CA GLU A 163 13.07 -8.79 -17.70
C GLU A 163 12.37 -9.95 -17.00
N LEU A 164 11.29 -9.70 -16.25
CA LEU A 164 10.51 -10.73 -15.58
C LEU A 164 9.84 -11.68 -16.55
N GLU A 165 9.32 -11.17 -17.65
CA GLU A 165 8.71 -11.97 -18.72
C GLU A 165 9.75 -12.84 -19.43
N ALA A 166 10.93 -12.30 -19.72
CA ALA A 166 12.01 -13.05 -20.34
C ALA A 166 12.48 -14.24 -19.47
N VAL A 167 12.44 -14.09 -18.15
CA VAL A 167 12.76 -15.20 -17.20
C VAL A 167 11.61 -16.22 -17.14
N HIS A 168 10.36 -15.80 -17.37
CA HIS A 168 9.19 -16.69 -17.32
C HIS A 168 8.84 -17.33 -18.68
N THR A 169 9.32 -16.78 -19.81
CA THR A 169 9.08 -17.35 -21.16
C THR A 169 9.70 -18.73 -21.33
N ASP A 170 10.71 -19.09 -20.58
CA ASP A 170 11.21 -20.47 -20.52
C ASP A 170 10.20 -21.45 -19.86
N THR A 171 9.17 -20.94 -19.17
CA THR A 171 8.20 -21.78 -18.44
C THR A 171 6.75 -21.67 -18.93
N HIS A 172 6.34 -20.54 -19.56
CA HIS A 172 4.94 -20.33 -19.99
C HIS A 172 4.83 -19.46 -21.27
N PRO A 173 4.76 -20.05 -22.47
CA PRO A 173 4.67 -19.32 -23.75
C PRO A 173 3.36 -18.54 -23.98
N ASP A 174 2.30 -18.81 -23.20
CA ASP A 174 0.96 -18.25 -23.43
C ASP A 174 0.76 -16.80 -22.94
N ILE A 175 1.72 -16.27 -22.17
CA ILE A 175 1.63 -14.89 -21.61
C ILE A 175 1.86 -13.83 -22.70
N ILE A 176 2.61 -14.16 -23.75
CA ILE A 176 2.96 -13.23 -24.85
C ILE A 176 1.74 -12.91 -25.73
N ALA A 177 0.84 -13.87 -25.94
CA ALA A 177 -0.33 -13.69 -26.79
C ALA A 177 -1.35 -12.68 -26.22
N ALA A 178 -1.39 -12.49 -24.89
CA ALA A 178 -2.30 -11.54 -24.24
C ALA A 178 -1.82 -10.07 -24.36
N GLN A 179 -0.54 -9.84 -24.56
CA GLN A 179 0.03 -8.48 -24.66
C GLN A 179 -0.10 -7.89 -26.06
N GLU A 180 0.05 -8.70 -27.12
CA GLU A 180 -0.08 -8.22 -28.49
C GLU A 180 -1.53 -7.82 -28.84
N ALA A 181 -2.52 -8.41 -28.17
CA ALA A 181 -3.93 -8.07 -28.36
C ALA A 181 -4.33 -6.73 -27.66
N SER A 182 -3.56 -6.23 -26.69
CA SER A 182 -3.94 -5.05 -25.89
C SER A 182 -3.42 -3.71 -26.41
N THR A 183 -2.56 -3.69 -27.42
CA THR A 183 -2.03 -2.45 -28.01
C THR A 183 -2.99 -1.74 -28.97
N ALA A 184 -4.18 -2.30 -29.23
CA ALA A 184 -5.16 -1.81 -30.21
C ALA A 184 -6.51 -1.40 -29.61
N GLY A 185 -6.57 -0.78 -28.41
CA GLY A 185 -7.87 -0.44 -27.81
C GLY A 185 -7.78 0.64 -26.73
N ASP A 186 -8.04 1.84 -27.14
CA ASP A 186 -8.69 3.00 -26.51
C ASP A 186 -8.53 3.26 -25.00
N ALA A 187 -7.98 4.45 -24.75
CA ALA A 187 -7.84 5.09 -23.46
C ALA A 187 -9.16 5.77 -23.04
N SER A 188 -10.06 5.06 -22.39
CA SER A 188 -11.15 5.72 -21.64
C SER A 188 -11.71 4.77 -20.58
N ASN A 189 -11.22 4.85 -19.38
CA ASN A 189 -11.98 4.63 -18.13
C ASN A 189 -11.03 4.43 -16.94
N THR A 190 -10.57 5.48 -16.31
CA THR A 190 -9.56 5.38 -15.23
C THR A 190 -9.90 6.11 -13.94
N ASP A 191 -10.82 7.07 -13.92
CA ASP A 191 -11.04 7.90 -12.72
C ASP A 191 -12.35 7.58 -11.97
N GLU A 192 -13.36 7.06 -12.62
CA GLU A 192 -14.65 6.79 -11.97
C GLU A 192 -14.62 5.55 -11.05
N ASP A 193 -13.85 4.52 -11.38
CA ASP A 193 -13.78 3.28 -10.58
C ASP A 193 -12.94 3.46 -9.30
N TYR A 194 -11.95 4.36 -9.33
CA TYR A 194 -11.15 4.71 -8.15
C TYR A 194 -11.95 5.55 -7.15
N MET A 195 -12.79 6.47 -7.65
CA MET A 195 -13.65 7.33 -6.83
C MET A 195 -14.87 6.59 -6.28
N SER A 196 -15.33 5.52 -6.94
CA SER A 196 -16.44 4.71 -6.45
C SER A 196 -16.02 3.89 -5.22
N HIS A 197 -14.78 3.38 -5.19
CA HIS A 197 -14.26 2.67 -4.01
C HIS A 197 -13.98 3.56 -2.80
N LEU A 198 -13.82 4.88 -3.01
CA LEU A 198 -13.72 5.85 -1.90
C LEU A 198 -15.10 6.22 -1.35
N LYS A 199 -16.16 6.11 -2.17
CA LYS A 199 -17.56 6.36 -1.73
C LYS A 199 -18.16 5.22 -0.92
N ASP A 200 -17.62 4.00 -1.07
CA ASP A 200 -18.03 2.83 -0.27
C ASP A 200 -17.35 2.76 1.12
N LEU A 201 -16.42 3.66 1.40
CA LEU A 201 -15.99 4.00 2.75
C LEU A 201 -17.01 4.99 3.33
N LYS A 202 -18.23 4.51 3.57
CA LYS A 202 -19.18 5.28 4.39
C LYS A 202 -18.58 5.42 5.77
N VAL A 203 -18.29 6.67 6.09
CA VAL A 203 -18.30 7.18 7.45
C VAL A 203 -19.79 7.26 7.81
N ASP A 204 -20.29 6.29 8.54
CA ASP A 204 -21.49 6.38 9.38
C ASP A 204 -21.02 6.72 10.77
#